data_5d1e304816830ecf0aeccac2b3783f38
#
_entry.id   5d1e304816830ecf0aeccac2b3783f38
#
_cell.length_a   1.000
_cell.length_b   1.000
_cell.length_c   1.000
_cell.angle_alpha   90.00
_cell.angle_beta   90.00
_cell.angle_gamma   90.00
#
_symmetry.space_group_name_H-M   'P 1'
#
loop_
_entity.id
_entity.type
_entity.pdbx_description
1 polymer ?
#
loop_
_entity_poly.entity_id
_entity_poly.type
_entity_poly.pdbx_seq_one_letter_code
_entity_poly.pdbx_strand_id
1 'polypeptide(L)'
;TLAVNTAIDIARLSKRRTLIIDLHQFTGEVALFLGVRPRFTVIDALDNLHRLDQEFLRELVVRHKSGLDILAGGDQIDRPGIHDAPAIEQLLQMLGRSYDFIVVDAGTVTGAVADVAVFAADTLFLVANPDIASVRNAHRIVDRFEQLGAGRDRLKILLNRMSDQHQI
;
A
#
# COMPACT_ATOMS: atom_id res chain seq x y z
N THR A 1 9.96 -6.62 0.05
CA THR A 1 9.79 -5.33 -0.62
C THR A 1 10.09 -4.18 0.33
N LEU A 2 10.20 -2.95 -0.19
CA LEU A 2 10.41 -1.77 0.64
C LEU A 2 9.21 -1.55 1.59
N ALA A 3 8.00 -1.60 1.07
CA ALA A 3 6.78 -1.41 1.86
C ALA A 3 6.71 -2.37 3.06
N VAL A 4 6.98 -3.66 2.82
CA VAL A 4 6.97 -4.69 3.89
C VAL A 4 8.00 -4.39 4.97
N ASN A 5 9.25 -4.09 4.60
CA ASN A 5 10.30 -3.80 5.58
C ASN A 5 10.00 -2.52 6.37
N THR A 6 9.56 -1.46 5.67
CA THR A 6 9.14 -0.21 6.31
C THR A 6 8.02 -0.44 7.33
N ALA A 7 6.99 -1.22 6.97
CA ALA A 7 5.88 -1.52 7.86
C ALA A 7 6.32 -2.32 9.11
N ILE A 8 7.22 -3.30 8.93
CA ILE A 8 7.80 -4.05 10.05
C ILE A 8 8.59 -3.13 10.98
N ASP A 9 9.42 -2.25 10.43
CA ASP A 9 10.26 -1.35 11.22
C ASP A 9 9.40 -0.31 11.96
N ILE A 10 8.37 0.25 11.33
CA ILE A 10 7.42 1.12 12.00
C ILE A 10 6.75 0.39 13.17
N ALA A 11 6.23 -0.83 12.95
CA ALA A 11 5.57 -1.60 14.00
C ALA A 11 6.51 -1.89 15.18
N ARG A 12 7.77 -2.25 14.90
CA ARG A 12 8.79 -2.57 15.93
C ARG A 12 9.28 -1.35 16.70
N LEU A 13 9.56 -0.25 15.99
CA LEU A 13 10.16 0.94 16.58
C LEU A 13 9.14 1.79 17.31
N SER A 14 7.96 2.01 16.72
CA SER A 14 6.90 2.81 17.34
C SER A 14 6.18 2.07 18.45
N LYS A 15 6.10 0.75 18.38
CA LYS A 15 5.24 -0.11 19.23
C LYS A 15 3.76 0.30 19.22
N ARG A 16 3.36 1.00 18.18
CA ARG A 16 1.99 1.45 17.95
C ARG A 16 1.28 0.55 16.97
N ARG A 17 -0.05 0.66 16.90
CA ARG A 17 -0.86 -0.15 15.98
C ARG A 17 -0.53 0.19 14.54
N THR A 18 0.09 -0.75 13.83
CA THR A 18 0.55 -0.58 12.46
C THR A 18 -0.10 -1.63 11.56
N LEU A 19 -0.63 -1.18 10.43
CA LEU A 19 -1.21 -2.02 9.39
C LEU A 19 -0.40 -1.86 8.11
N ILE A 20 -0.21 -2.95 7.37
CA ILE A 20 0.10 -2.90 5.93
C ILE A 20 -1.11 -3.38 5.14
N ILE A 21 -1.51 -2.62 4.13
CA ILE A 21 -2.55 -2.98 3.17
C ILE A 21 -1.94 -3.14 1.78
N ASP A 22 -2.28 -4.25 1.12
CA ASP A 22 -1.82 -4.58 -0.22
C ASP A 22 -2.93 -4.28 -1.24
N LEU A 23 -2.73 -3.24 -2.05
CA LEU A 23 -3.67 -2.81 -3.09
C LEU A 23 -3.27 -3.26 -4.49
N HIS A 24 -2.40 -4.26 -4.62
CA HIS A 24 -2.11 -4.85 -5.92
C HIS A 24 -3.38 -5.40 -6.57
N GLN A 25 -3.59 -5.04 -7.84
CA GLN A 25 -4.86 -5.29 -8.52
C GLN A 25 -5.12 -6.78 -8.84
N PHE A 26 -4.07 -7.57 -9.04
CA PHE A 26 -4.21 -8.95 -9.53
C PHE A 26 -3.67 -9.98 -8.55
N THR A 27 -2.45 -9.79 -8.06
CA THR A 27 -1.80 -10.73 -7.15
C THR A 27 -1.13 -9.98 -6.02
N GLY A 28 -1.66 -10.13 -4.81
CA GLY A 28 -1.05 -9.56 -3.60
C GLY A 28 0.22 -10.31 -3.25
N GLU A 29 1.30 -9.58 -3.01
CA GLU A 29 2.61 -10.15 -2.69
C GLU A 29 3.01 -9.99 -1.23
N VAL A 30 2.38 -9.07 -0.49
CA VAL A 30 2.73 -8.76 0.90
C VAL A 30 2.64 -9.99 1.80
N ALA A 31 1.57 -10.78 1.68
CA ALA A 31 1.39 -12.01 2.46
C ALA A 31 2.49 -13.04 2.17
N LEU A 32 2.88 -13.19 0.90
CA LEU A 32 3.98 -14.07 0.47
C LEU A 32 5.31 -13.66 1.09
N PHE A 33 5.66 -12.37 1.02
CA PHE A 33 6.92 -11.86 1.59
C PHE A 33 6.99 -11.98 3.11
N LEU A 34 5.84 -11.95 3.78
CA LEU A 34 5.75 -12.11 5.23
C LEU A 34 5.58 -13.56 5.69
N GLY A 35 5.41 -14.49 4.75
CA GLY A 35 5.23 -15.91 5.04
C GLY A 35 3.94 -16.21 5.81
N VAL A 36 2.89 -15.39 5.61
CA VAL A 36 1.60 -15.58 6.24
C VAL A 36 0.56 -16.10 5.24
N ARG A 37 -0.47 -16.76 5.76
CA ARG A 37 -1.60 -17.27 4.97
C ARG A 37 -2.86 -16.54 5.40
N PRO A 38 -3.30 -15.51 4.68
CA PRO A 38 -4.52 -14.80 4.99
C PRO A 38 -5.73 -15.67 4.70
N ARG A 39 -6.75 -15.57 5.54
CA ARG A 39 -8.06 -16.18 5.30
C ARG A 39 -8.93 -15.26 4.43
N PHE A 40 -8.75 -13.97 4.58
CA PHE A 40 -9.47 -12.92 3.90
C PHE A 40 -8.50 -11.95 3.25
N THR A 41 -8.99 -11.19 2.28
CA THR A 41 -8.24 -10.23 1.47
C THR A 41 -8.89 -8.84 1.54
N VAL A 42 -8.22 -7.86 0.97
CA VAL A 42 -8.79 -6.51 0.78
C VAL A 42 -10.10 -6.55 0.00
N ILE A 43 -10.26 -7.48 -0.95
CA ILE A 43 -11.49 -7.64 -1.72
C ILE A 43 -12.65 -8.06 -0.80
N ASP A 44 -12.42 -8.98 0.13
CA ASP A 44 -13.43 -9.38 1.11
C ASP A 44 -13.82 -8.23 2.04
N ALA A 45 -12.88 -7.34 2.37
CA ALA A 45 -13.16 -6.12 3.11
C ALA A 45 -14.06 -5.15 2.31
N LEU A 46 -13.77 -4.95 1.02
CA LEU A 46 -14.53 -4.08 0.14
C LEU A 46 -15.95 -4.60 -0.11
N ASP A 47 -16.11 -5.90 -0.36
CA ASP A 47 -17.41 -6.54 -0.57
C ASP A 47 -18.33 -6.43 0.66
N ASN A 48 -17.73 -6.26 1.84
CA ASN A 48 -18.43 -6.21 3.12
C ASN A 48 -18.31 -4.85 3.85
N LEU A 49 -17.98 -3.79 3.14
CA LEU A 49 -17.73 -2.46 3.70
C LEU A 49 -18.91 -1.94 4.55
N HIS A 50 -20.14 -2.24 4.12
CA HIS A 50 -21.38 -1.81 4.78
C HIS A 50 -21.57 -2.37 6.21
N ARG A 51 -20.84 -3.44 6.56
CA ARG A 51 -20.87 -4.09 7.88
C ARG A 51 -19.52 -4.12 8.57
N LEU A 52 -18.52 -3.38 8.02
CA LEU A 52 -17.17 -3.36 8.55
C LEU A 52 -17.15 -2.61 9.89
N ASP A 53 -17.04 -3.36 10.97
CA ASP A 53 -16.81 -2.86 12.32
C ASP A 53 -15.44 -3.32 12.85
N GLN A 54 -15.13 -2.99 14.11
CA GLN A 54 -13.84 -3.34 14.71
C GLN A 54 -13.66 -4.85 14.91
N GLU A 55 -14.74 -5.59 15.15
CA GLU A 55 -14.68 -7.03 15.36
C GLU A 55 -14.41 -7.73 14.02
N PHE A 56 -15.17 -7.38 12.99
CA PHE A 56 -14.97 -7.91 11.66
C PHE A 56 -13.59 -7.52 11.07
N LEU A 57 -13.12 -6.29 11.33
CA LEU A 57 -11.76 -5.88 10.92
C LEU A 57 -10.67 -6.80 11.52
N ARG A 58 -10.82 -7.23 12.78
CA ARG A 58 -9.87 -8.17 13.41
C ARG A 58 -9.85 -9.54 12.73
N GLU A 59 -10.96 -9.98 12.16
CA GLU A 59 -11.04 -11.23 11.41
C GLU A 59 -10.39 -11.11 10.03
N LEU A 60 -10.47 -9.93 9.40
CA LEU A 60 -9.93 -9.67 8.08
C LEU A 60 -8.40 -9.59 8.06
N VAL A 61 -7.79 -9.14 9.16
CA VAL A 61 -6.34 -8.95 9.21
C VAL A 61 -5.62 -10.16 9.78
N VAL A 62 -4.39 -10.36 9.31
CA VAL A 62 -3.47 -11.38 9.86
C VAL A 62 -2.41 -10.68 10.70
N ARG A 63 -2.24 -11.13 11.94
CA ARG A 63 -1.19 -10.64 12.84
C ARG A 63 0.13 -11.33 12.57
N HIS A 64 1.15 -10.57 12.20
CA HIS A 64 2.50 -11.08 12.04
C HIS A 64 3.28 -11.03 13.38
N LYS A 65 4.30 -11.92 13.55
CA LYS A 65 5.17 -11.99 14.74
C LYS A 65 5.90 -10.70 15.09
N SER A 66 6.07 -9.78 14.14
CA SER A 66 6.66 -8.44 14.37
C SER A 66 5.74 -7.46 15.08
N GLY A 67 4.47 -7.81 15.27
CA GLY A 67 3.45 -6.88 15.76
C GLY A 67 2.71 -6.11 14.67
N LEU A 68 3.03 -6.36 13.39
CA LEU A 68 2.36 -5.78 12.23
C LEU A 68 1.06 -6.51 11.93
N ASP A 69 -0.02 -5.79 11.68
CA ASP A 69 -1.25 -6.32 11.11
C ASP A 69 -1.19 -6.21 9.58
N ILE A 70 -1.79 -7.20 8.89
CA ILE A 70 -1.72 -7.33 7.43
C ILE A 70 -3.14 -7.47 6.89
N LEU A 71 -3.55 -6.57 6.02
CA LEU A 71 -4.71 -6.74 5.15
C LEU A 71 -4.17 -7.10 3.75
N ALA A 72 -4.26 -8.37 3.42
CA ALA A 72 -3.63 -8.93 2.23
C ALA A 72 -4.36 -8.57 0.95
N GLY A 73 -3.63 -8.47 -0.15
CA GLY A 73 -4.17 -8.36 -1.50
C GLY A 73 -4.84 -9.65 -1.98
N GLY A 74 -5.58 -9.57 -3.07
CA GLY A 74 -6.16 -10.75 -3.71
C GLY A 74 -5.09 -11.66 -4.29
N ASP A 75 -5.37 -12.96 -4.29
CA ASP A 75 -4.50 -13.99 -4.88
C ASP A 75 -5.17 -14.75 -6.05
N GLN A 76 -6.38 -14.34 -6.44
CA GLN A 76 -7.18 -15.01 -7.45
C GLN A 76 -7.18 -14.21 -8.75
N ILE A 77 -6.57 -14.79 -9.79
CA ILE A 77 -6.46 -14.18 -11.13
C ILE A 77 -7.86 -13.98 -11.76
N ASP A 78 -8.82 -14.83 -11.42
CA ASP A 78 -10.18 -14.81 -11.99
C ASP A 78 -11.15 -13.85 -11.29
N ARG A 79 -10.75 -13.24 -10.16
CA ARG A 79 -11.57 -12.22 -9.49
C ARG A 79 -11.31 -10.84 -10.10
N PRO A 80 -12.36 -10.01 -10.26
CA PRO A 80 -12.17 -8.60 -10.65
C PRO A 80 -11.18 -7.94 -9.70
N GLY A 81 -10.25 -7.20 -10.27
CA GLY A 81 -9.31 -6.39 -9.47
C GLY A 81 -10.03 -5.28 -8.68
N ILE A 82 -9.28 -4.59 -7.86
CA ILE A 82 -9.79 -3.45 -7.07
C ILE A 82 -10.01 -2.26 -8.02
N HIS A 83 -11.27 -1.97 -8.33
CA HIS A 83 -11.64 -0.89 -9.26
C HIS A 83 -12.49 0.21 -8.63
N ASP A 84 -13.08 -0.03 -7.46
CA ASP A 84 -13.94 0.91 -6.77
C ASP A 84 -13.13 1.88 -5.90
N ALA A 85 -12.75 3.01 -6.48
CA ALA A 85 -12.00 4.05 -5.79
C ALA A 85 -12.75 4.64 -4.57
N PRO A 86 -14.06 4.97 -4.64
CA PRO A 86 -14.82 5.37 -3.46
C PRO A 86 -14.82 4.34 -2.33
N ALA A 87 -14.92 3.06 -2.65
CA ALA A 87 -14.86 2.00 -1.63
C ALA A 87 -13.48 1.92 -0.95
N ILE A 88 -12.39 2.11 -1.70
CA ILE A 88 -11.03 2.19 -1.14
C ILE A 88 -10.90 3.41 -0.22
N GLU A 89 -11.40 4.57 -0.63
CA GLU A 89 -11.37 5.77 0.20
C GLU A 89 -12.08 5.54 1.54
N GLN A 90 -13.28 4.97 1.49
CA GLN A 90 -14.05 4.64 2.69
C GLN A 90 -13.30 3.62 3.57
N LEU A 91 -12.70 2.58 2.98
CA LEU A 91 -11.89 1.60 3.70
C LEU A 91 -10.71 2.26 4.40
N LEU A 92 -9.92 3.09 3.72
CA LEU A 92 -8.78 3.79 4.30
C LEU A 92 -9.20 4.73 5.44
N GLN A 93 -10.33 5.45 5.31
CA GLN A 93 -10.88 6.28 6.37
C GLN A 93 -11.27 5.45 7.62
N MET A 94 -11.88 4.28 7.43
CA MET A 94 -12.24 3.38 8.53
C MET A 94 -10.99 2.80 9.21
N LEU A 95 -9.99 2.37 8.44
CA LEU A 95 -8.72 1.87 8.95
C LEU A 95 -7.96 2.94 9.74
N GLY A 96 -7.99 4.21 9.29
CA GLY A 96 -7.37 5.35 9.97
C GLY A 96 -7.91 5.62 11.37
N ARG A 97 -9.13 5.15 11.70
CA ARG A 97 -9.68 5.22 13.06
C ARG A 97 -9.15 4.12 13.98
N SER A 98 -8.59 3.07 13.40
CA SER A 98 -8.18 1.85 14.13
C SER A 98 -6.67 1.68 14.23
N TYR A 99 -5.89 2.34 13.37
CA TYR A 99 -4.44 2.21 13.30
C TYR A 99 -3.76 3.58 13.40
N ASP A 100 -2.62 3.60 14.08
CA ASP A 100 -1.77 4.81 14.19
C ASP A 100 -0.90 5.00 12.93
N PHE A 101 -0.53 3.88 12.28
CA PHE A 101 0.23 3.88 11.04
C PHE A 101 -0.38 2.89 10.05
N ILE A 102 -0.55 3.35 8.82
CA ILE A 102 -1.00 2.53 7.70
C ILE A 102 0.02 2.66 6.59
N VAL A 103 0.63 1.55 6.20
CA VAL A 103 1.49 1.46 5.03
C VAL A 103 0.68 0.88 3.89
N VAL A 104 0.54 1.62 2.80
CA VAL A 104 -0.19 1.18 1.61
C VAL A 104 0.82 0.74 0.55
N ASP A 105 0.82 -0.56 0.20
CA ASP A 105 1.51 -1.03 -0.98
C ASP A 105 0.56 -0.90 -2.18
N ALA A 106 0.70 0.19 -2.91
CA ALA A 106 -0.17 0.52 -4.03
C ALA A 106 0.22 -0.19 -5.35
N GLY A 107 1.32 -0.95 -5.33
CA GLY A 107 1.82 -1.62 -6.53
C GLY A 107 2.21 -0.64 -7.64
N THR A 108 1.72 -0.89 -8.84
CA THR A 108 1.91 0.02 -9.97
C THR A 108 0.93 1.19 -9.88
N VAL A 109 1.45 2.40 -9.76
CA VAL A 109 0.68 3.63 -9.49
C VAL A 109 -0.02 4.11 -10.76
N THR A 110 -1.16 3.50 -11.10
CA THR A 110 -2.02 3.94 -12.21
C THR A 110 -3.50 3.74 -11.88
N GLY A 111 -4.32 4.69 -12.30
CA GLY A 111 -5.78 4.62 -12.17
C GLY A 111 -6.35 5.21 -10.88
N ALA A 112 -7.68 5.23 -10.78
CA ALA A 112 -8.41 5.92 -9.72
C ALA A 112 -8.12 5.40 -8.31
N VAL A 113 -7.86 4.11 -8.15
CA VAL A 113 -7.49 3.50 -6.85
C VAL A 113 -6.15 4.04 -6.34
N ALA A 114 -5.16 4.15 -7.24
CA ALA A 114 -3.87 4.73 -6.90
C ALA A 114 -3.99 6.22 -6.55
N ASP A 115 -4.82 6.97 -7.26
CA ASP A 115 -5.08 8.37 -6.97
C ASP A 115 -5.66 8.54 -5.55
N VAL A 116 -6.62 7.69 -5.14
CA VAL A 116 -7.17 7.69 -3.77
C VAL A 116 -6.08 7.43 -2.72
N ALA A 117 -5.24 6.44 -2.93
CA ALA A 117 -4.14 6.14 -2.01
C ALA A 117 -3.16 7.33 -1.88
N VAL A 118 -2.86 8.01 -3.01
CA VAL A 118 -2.03 9.22 -3.05
C VAL A 118 -2.65 10.36 -2.24
N PHE A 119 -3.96 10.60 -2.38
CA PHE A 119 -4.64 11.66 -1.62
C PHE A 119 -4.75 11.36 -0.14
N ALA A 120 -4.96 10.10 0.23
CA ALA A 120 -5.09 9.68 1.61
C ALA A 120 -3.75 9.66 2.38
N ALA A 121 -2.61 9.60 1.68
CA ALA A 121 -1.30 9.45 2.32
C ALA A 121 -0.73 10.77 2.83
N ASP A 122 -0.16 10.76 4.05
CA ASP A 122 0.64 11.88 4.58
C ASP A 122 2.03 11.93 3.95
N THR A 123 2.57 10.78 3.55
CA THR A 123 3.88 10.66 2.89
C THR A 123 3.81 9.64 1.77
N LEU A 124 4.35 10.00 0.61
CA LEU A 124 4.43 9.18 -0.58
C LEU A 124 5.88 8.80 -0.86
N PHE A 125 6.14 7.51 -1.02
CA PHE A 125 7.44 7.01 -1.46
C PHE A 125 7.33 6.48 -2.88
N LEU A 126 7.91 7.21 -3.83
CA LEU A 126 8.06 6.79 -5.21
C LEU A 126 9.39 6.05 -5.36
N VAL A 127 9.32 4.75 -5.59
CA VAL A 127 10.51 3.90 -5.71
C VAL A 127 10.89 3.75 -7.18
N ALA A 128 12.12 4.12 -7.50
CA ALA A 128 12.69 3.98 -8.84
C ALA A 128 14.01 3.20 -8.80
N ASN A 129 14.33 2.52 -9.89
CA ASN A 129 15.66 1.94 -10.10
C ASN A 129 16.56 2.94 -10.86
N PRO A 130 17.89 2.81 -10.79
CA PRO A 130 18.84 3.67 -11.50
C PRO A 130 18.97 3.25 -12.99
N ASP A 131 17.86 3.25 -13.70
CA ASP A 131 17.79 3.00 -15.13
C ASP A 131 16.90 4.04 -15.81
N ILE A 132 17.15 4.30 -17.11
CA ILE A 132 16.50 5.35 -17.88
C ILE A 132 14.97 5.17 -17.90
N ALA A 133 14.49 3.94 -18.04
CA ALA A 133 13.05 3.65 -18.11
C ALA A 133 12.36 3.96 -16.77
N SER A 134 12.98 3.54 -15.67
CA SER A 134 12.49 3.77 -14.32
C SER A 134 12.46 5.26 -13.97
N VAL A 135 13.53 5.99 -14.28
CA VAL A 135 13.62 7.44 -14.07
C VAL A 135 12.56 8.19 -14.91
N ARG A 136 12.42 7.83 -16.19
CA ARG A 136 11.39 8.42 -17.06
C ARG A 136 9.97 8.17 -16.51
N ASN A 137 9.68 6.96 -16.04
CA ASN A 137 8.40 6.64 -15.46
C ASN A 137 8.15 7.40 -14.14
N ALA A 138 9.18 7.51 -13.30
CA ALA A 138 9.11 8.31 -12.08
C ALA A 138 8.76 9.78 -12.37
N HIS A 139 9.40 10.38 -13.37
CA HIS A 139 9.10 11.75 -13.80
C HIS A 139 7.62 11.91 -14.20
N ARG A 140 7.10 10.98 -15.02
CA ARG A 140 5.67 11.01 -15.43
C ARG A 140 4.70 10.86 -14.25
N ILE A 141 5.07 10.09 -13.23
CA ILE A 141 4.27 9.93 -12.01
C ILE A 141 4.30 11.22 -11.19
N VAL A 142 5.47 11.85 -11.05
CA VAL A 142 5.60 13.16 -10.38
C VAL A 142 4.73 14.21 -11.07
N ASP A 143 4.83 14.33 -12.40
CA ASP A 143 4.00 15.27 -13.17
C ASP A 143 2.50 15.03 -12.94
N ARG A 144 2.08 13.77 -12.91
CA ARG A 144 0.68 13.42 -12.61
C ARG A 144 0.27 13.84 -11.21
N PHE A 145 1.09 13.61 -10.20
CA PHE A 145 0.78 14.01 -8.82
C PHE A 145 0.65 15.53 -8.69
N GLU A 146 1.49 16.28 -9.38
CA GLU A 146 1.37 17.73 -9.45
C GLU A 146 0.05 18.18 -10.11
N GLN A 147 -0.32 17.57 -11.23
CA GLN A 147 -1.60 17.83 -11.91
C GLN A 147 -2.81 17.52 -11.02
N LEU A 148 -2.69 16.50 -10.15
CA LEU A 148 -3.72 16.14 -9.18
C LEU A 148 -3.72 17.05 -7.93
N GLY A 149 -2.77 17.98 -7.81
CA GLY A 149 -2.65 18.86 -6.64
C GLY A 149 -2.03 18.18 -5.41
N ALA A 150 -1.39 17.02 -5.58
CA ALA A 150 -0.64 16.40 -4.50
C ALA A 150 0.64 17.23 -4.23
N GLY A 151 0.77 17.75 -3.01
CA GLY A 151 1.90 18.61 -2.63
C GLY A 151 3.24 17.87 -2.74
N ARG A 152 4.24 18.56 -3.30
CA ARG A 152 5.62 18.02 -3.43
C ARG A 152 6.28 17.70 -2.10
N ASP A 153 5.91 18.36 -1.04
CA ASP A 153 6.42 18.19 0.32
C ASP A 153 6.16 16.77 0.86
N ARG A 154 5.06 16.15 0.43
CA ARG A 154 4.71 14.77 0.79
C ARG A 154 5.44 13.71 -0.03
N LEU A 155 5.96 14.05 -1.22
CA LEU A 155 6.59 13.11 -2.14
C LEU A 155 8.08 12.95 -1.83
N LYS A 156 8.51 11.71 -1.62
CA LYS A 156 9.90 11.28 -1.45
C LYS A 156 10.26 10.30 -2.56
N ILE A 157 11.33 10.57 -3.29
CA ILE A 157 11.84 9.66 -4.31
C ILE A 157 12.94 8.81 -3.68
N LEU A 158 12.80 7.49 -3.82
CA LEU A 158 13.78 6.51 -3.34
C LEU A 158 14.41 5.79 -4.54
N LEU A 159 15.72 5.90 -4.67
CA LEU A 159 16.48 5.09 -5.63
C LEU A 159 16.82 3.75 -5.00
N ASN A 160 16.28 2.68 -5.58
CA ASN A 160 16.52 1.30 -5.14
C ASN A 160 17.62 0.65 -6.00
N ARG A 161 18.30 -0.35 -5.47
CA ARG A 161 19.36 -1.09 -6.17
C ARG A 161 20.51 -0.21 -6.66
N MET A 162 20.83 0.84 -5.91
CA MET A 162 22.04 1.63 -6.19
C MET A 162 23.29 0.79 -5.99
N SER A 163 24.22 0.87 -6.93
CA SER A 163 25.58 0.33 -6.79
C SER A 163 26.58 1.40 -7.25
N ASP A 164 27.82 1.30 -6.82
CA ASP A 164 28.91 2.23 -7.17
C ASP A 164 29.18 2.29 -8.70
N GLN A 165 28.62 1.34 -9.46
CA GLN A 165 28.75 1.27 -10.92
C GLN A 165 27.64 2.00 -11.68
N HIS A 166 26.59 2.47 -11.00
CA HIS A 166 25.51 3.21 -11.63
C HIS A 166 25.87 4.71 -11.66
N GLN A 167 26.49 5.13 -12.73
CA GLN A 167 26.56 6.55 -13.11
C GLN A 167 25.38 6.83 -14.06
N ILE A 168 24.48 7.69 -13.64
CA ILE A 168 23.37 8.20 -14.47
C ILE A 168 23.90 9.41 -15.24
#